data_8df75cc2277ef3d55da7b6b94e425aaa
#
_entry.id   8df75cc2277ef3d55da7b6b94e425aaa
#
_cell.length_a   1.000
_cell.length_b   1.000
_cell.length_c   1.000
_cell.angle_alpha   90.00
_cell.angle_beta   90.00
_cell.angle_gamma   90.00
#
_symmetry.space_group_name_H-M   'P 1'
#
loop_
_entity.id
_entity.type
_entity.pdbx_description
1 polymer ?
#
loop_
_entity_poly.entity_id
_entity_poly.type
_entity_poly.pdbx_seq_one_letter_code
_entity_poly.pdbx_strand_id
1 'polypeptide(L)'
;PSPYRARVHVRPDRPEVVLENGLLRRVIRIEPNAATVSLENQISGESLIRGVKPEAVVELNGKRFEVGGLEGQPNYAFLRPEWEGQLKARPAAFRYVGHQVGAPQERMAWKRARHHASGVQWPPRGVALRLDFEAPASLVSEPSLRGLRISVHYELYDGIPCYSKWMTVSNGTASAVTINRFSSEVLAAVERVSEVDELSVGLTPPNFHVETDMSFGGMTGAGANRRSYRWLTDPEFHSQVNYEKKTPCLLDVGPDLGPDQTVAPGATFETYRAWILPQDSTDRERCGLAVRRMMRTVAPWVTENPLMMHVVSSHGPTVTNAIDQCAATGFEMLILSFGSGFDMENERPETLRKAQAFSAYARSRGVEIGSYSL
;
A
#
# COMPACT_ATOMS: atom_id res chain seq x y z
N PRO A 1 21.58 -10.09 11.54
CA PRO A 1 21.06 -8.81 11.08
C PRO A 1 21.28 -8.69 9.59
N SER A 2 20.27 -8.28 8.81
CA SER A 2 20.42 -8.01 7.38
C SER A 2 21.51 -6.94 7.17
N PRO A 3 22.44 -7.09 6.21
CA PRO A 3 23.36 -6.01 5.83
C PRO A 3 22.58 -4.82 5.19
N TYR A 4 21.38 -5.07 4.69
CA TYR A 4 20.52 -4.11 4.00
C TYR A 4 19.60 -3.41 5.00
N ARG A 5 20.12 -2.38 5.68
CA ARG A 5 19.35 -1.60 6.66
C ARG A 5 18.75 -0.36 6.02
N ALA A 6 17.47 -0.14 6.30
CA ALA A 6 16.77 1.06 5.88
C ALA A 6 17.22 2.28 6.68
N ARG A 7 17.41 3.38 5.99
CA ARG A 7 17.81 4.67 6.56
C ARG A 7 17.25 5.83 5.77
N VAL A 8 17.11 6.96 6.44
CA VAL A 8 16.82 8.26 5.85
C VAL A 8 17.99 9.18 6.17
N HIS A 9 18.44 9.94 5.20
CA HIS A 9 19.41 11.02 5.40
C HIS A 9 19.14 12.19 4.47
N VAL A 10 19.47 13.38 4.92
CA VAL A 10 19.45 14.61 4.10
C VAL A 10 20.81 14.76 3.44
N ARG A 11 20.83 15.07 2.16
CA ARG A 11 22.09 15.34 1.46
C ARG A 11 22.65 16.70 1.87
N PRO A 12 23.94 16.78 2.16
CA PRO A 12 24.55 18.05 2.59
C PRO A 12 24.73 19.05 1.45
N ASP A 13 24.79 18.56 0.20
CA ASP A 13 25.10 19.32 -1.01
C ASP A 13 23.87 19.70 -1.84
N ARG A 14 22.72 19.11 -1.53
CA ARG A 14 21.46 19.30 -2.28
C ARG A 14 20.26 19.28 -1.33
N PRO A 15 19.18 20.01 -1.66
CA PRO A 15 17.95 19.98 -0.87
C PRO A 15 17.17 18.66 -1.13
N GLU A 16 17.73 17.54 -0.71
CA GLU A 16 17.21 16.21 -0.98
C GLU A 16 17.21 15.35 0.27
N VAL A 17 16.13 14.62 0.47
CA VAL A 17 15.97 13.55 1.45
C VAL A 17 16.10 12.21 0.72
N VAL A 18 16.97 11.36 1.19
CA VAL A 18 17.21 10.03 0.61
C VAL A 18 16.67 8.97 1.56
N LEU A 19 15.81 8.11 1.03
CA LEU A 19 15.27 6.92 1.69
C LEU A 19 15.85 5.70 0.98
N GLU A 20 16.67 4.91 1.66
CA GLU A 20 17.36 3.77 1.04
C GLU A 20 17.66 2.64 2.02
N ASN A 21 17.84 1.41 1.50
CA ASN A 21 18.27 0.25 2.28
C ASN A 21 19.33 -0.62 1.57
N GLY A 22 19.95 -0.11 0.50
CA GLY A 22 20.91 -0.87 -0.29
C GLY A 22 20.30 -1.86 -1.31
N LEU A 23 18.96 -1.98 -1.34
CA LEU A 23 18.20 -2.73 -2.35
C LEU A 23 17.28 -1.82 -3.16
N LEU A 24 16.77 -0.79 -2.52
CA LEU A 24 15.93 0.26 -3.09
C LEU A 24 16.44 1.62 -2.61
N ARG A 25 16.39 2.61 -3.48
CA ARG A 25 16.72 3.99 -3.17
C ARG A 25 15.69 4.92 -3.77
N ARG A 26 15.12 5.81 -2.94
CA ARG A 26 14.22 6.89 -3.35
C ARG A 26 14.83 8.22 -2.94
N VAL A 27 14.95 9.15 -3.89
CA VAL A 27 15.44 10.50 -3.64
C VAL A 27 14.27 11.46 -3.80
N ILE A 28 14.02 12.23 -2.76
CA ILE A 28 12.96 13.22 -2.71
C ILE A 28 13.63 14.60 -2.62
N ARG A 29 13.50 15.38 -3.67
CA ARG A 29 13.89 16.79 -3.63
C ARG A 29 12.87 17.55 -2.79
N ILE A 30 13.33 18.46 -1.90
CA ILE A 30 12.47 19.19 -0.98
C ILE A 30 12.37 20.69 -1.29
N GLU A 31 13.14 21.18 -2.25
CA GLU A 31 13.08 22.54 -2.74
C GLU A 31 13.04 22.55 -4.28
N PRO A 32 12.19 23.41 -4.90
CA PRO A 32 11.29 24.42 -4.29
C PRO A 32 9.98 23.80 -3.72
N ASN A 33 9.73 22.51 -3.88
CA ASN A 33 8.68 21.72 -3.25
C ASN A 33 9.09 20.25 -3.20
N ALA A 34 8.43 19.43 -2.38
CA ALA A 34 8.78 18.01 -2.29
C ALA A 34 8.28 17.22 -3.51
N ALA A 35 9.18 16.48 -4.13
CA ALA A 35 8.87 15.54 -5.21
C ALA A 35 9.94 14.46 -5.33
N THR A 36 9.52 13.23 -5.62
CA THR A 36 10.44 12.14 -5.97
C THR A 36 11.12 12.43 -7.30
N VAL A 37 12.44 12.54 -7.29
CA VAL A 37 13.27 12.79 -8.47
C VAL A 37 14.10 11.58 -8.88
N SER A 38 14.23 10.57 -8.03
CA SER A 38 14.83 9.29 -8.37
C SER A 38 14.17 8.15 -7.57
N LEU A 39 13.95 7.03 -8.23
CA LEU A 39 13.59 5.75 -7.62
C LEU A 39 14.39 4.67 -8.34
N GLU A 40 15.26 3.99 -7.62
CA GLU A 40 16.23 3.05 -8.18
C GLU A 40 16.09 1.67 -7.56
N ASN A 41 16.03 0.65 -8.39
CA ASN A 41 16.26 -0.71 -7.97
C ASN A 41 17.78 -0.95 -7.91
N GLN A 42 18.34 -0.98 -6.70
CA GLN A 42 19.80 -1.13 -6.53
C GLN A 42 20.30 -2.58 -6.75
N ILE A 43 19.38 -3.54 -6.90
CA ILE A 43 19.73 -4.93 -7.23
C ILE A 43 20.03 -5.05 -8.73
N SER A 44 19.19 -4.46 -9.58
CA SER A 44 19.36 -4.46 -11.04
C SER A 44 20.13 -3.24 -11.57
N GLY A 45 20.24 -2.17 -10.78
CA GLY A 45 20.82 -0.89 -11.18
C GLY A 45 19.90 -0.04 -12.05
N GLU A 46 18.61 -0.37 -12.14
CA GLU A 46 17.64 0.30 -13.00
C GLU A 46 17.02 1.53 -12.32
N SER A 47 16.87 2.62 -13.08
CA SER A 47 15.97 3.71 -12.74
C SER A 47 14.54 3.27 -13.00
N LEU A 48 13.66 3.46 -12.02
CA LEU A 48 12.29 2.99 -12.06
C LEU A 48 11.28 4.06 -12.48
N ILE A 49 11.69 5.33 -12.52
CA ILE A 49 10.84 6.45 -12.92
C ILE A 49 11.44 7.23 -14.08
N ARG A 50 10.59 7.71 -14.96
CA ARG A 50 10.92 8.54 -16.12
C ARG A 50 10.47 9.99 -15.99
N GLY A 51 9.66 10.30 -14.97
CA GLY A 51 9.12 11.64 -14.81
C GLY A 51 8.77 11.97 -13.37
N VAL A 52 8.82 13.26 -13.07
CA VAL A 52 8.48 13.81 -11.76
C VAL A 52 6.96 14.01 -11.69
N LYS A 53 6.33 13.47 -10.66
CA LYS A 53 4.91 13.61 -10.35
C LYS A 53 4.72 14.18 -8.94
N PRO A 54 3.52 14.64 -8.56
CA PRO A 54 3.26 15.01 -7.18
C PRO A 54 3.41 13.81 -6.24
N GLU A 55 3.77 14.06 -4.99
CA GLU A 55 3.87 13.02 -3.96
C GLU A 55 2.52 12.37 -3.68
N ALA A 56 1.43 13.11 -3.78
CA ALA A 56 0.07 12.61 -3.68
C ALA A 56 -0.89 13.56 -4.41
N VAL A 57 -2.15 13.13 -4.57
CA VAL A 57 -3.24 13.95 -5.08
C VAL A 57 -4.43 13.79 -4.15
N VAL A 58 -5.17 14.87 -3.93
CA VAL A 58 -6.40 14.85 -3.12
C VAL A 58 -7.46 15.71 -3.78
N GLU A 59 -8.70 15.25 -3.74
CA GLU A 59 -9.87 16.06 -4.11
C GLU A 59 -10.61 16.45 -2.83
N LEU A 60 -10.66 17.74 -2.57
CA LEU A 60 -11.23 18.34 -1.37
C LEU A 60 -12.40 19.25 -1.76
N ASN A 61 -13.58 18.99 -1.22
CA ASN A 61 -14.80 19.76 -1.53
C ASN A 61 -15.05 19.91 -3.06
N GLY A 62 -14.80 18.81 -3.82
CA GLY A 62 -14.96 18.76 -5.28
C GLY A 62 -13.84 19.42 -6.08
N LYS A 63 -12.75 19.89 -5.45
CA LYS A 63 -11.59 20.48 -6.13
C LYS A 63 -10.36 19.58 -5.98
N ARG A 64 -9.66 19.34 -7.09
CA ARG A 64 -8.43 18.54 -7.12
C ARG A 64 -7.23 19.39 -6.78
N PHE A 65 -6.39 18.88 -5.87
CA PHE A 65 -5.13 19.47 -5.45
C PHE A 65 -4.00 18.45 -5.54
N GLU A 66 -2.83 18.93 -5.90
CA GLU A 66 -1.59 18.17 -5.84
C GLU A 66 -0.90 18.41 -4.50
N VAL A 67 -0.23 17.41 -3.98
CA VAL A 67 0.57 17.47 -2.75
C VAL A 67 2.03 17.34 -3.14
N GLY A 68 2.80 18.41 -2.95
CA GLY A 68 4.13 18.46 -3.51
C GLY A 68 4.11 18.49 -5.05
N GLY A 69 5.16 17.95 -5.64
CA GLY A 69 5.32 17.90 -7.09
C GLY A 69 6.06 19.12 -7.66
N LEU A 70 6.72 18.85 -8.78
CA LEU A 70 7.48 19.85 -9.54
C LEU A 70 7.06 19.81 -11.00
N GLU A 71 7.25 20.90 -11.70
CA GLU A 71 6.97 21.06 -13.13
C GLU A 71 8.17 21.62 -13.88
N GLY A 72 8.12 21.57 -15.21
CA GLY A 72 9.18 22.10 -16.07
C GLY A 72 10.18 21.03 -16.53
N GLN A 73 9.86 19.74 -16.36
CA GLN A 73 10.64 18.68 -17.00
C GLN A 73 10.53 18.79 -18.51
N PRO A 74 11.64 18.90 -19.25
CA PRO A 74 11.60 19.15 -20.70
C PRO A 74 11.03 17.99 -21.51
N ASN A 75 11.19 16.76 -21.04
CA ASN A 75 10.70 15.56 -21.69
C ASN A 75 10.34 14.50 -20.65
N TYR A 76 9.14 13.97 -20.74
CA TYR A 76 8.62 12.95 -19.80
C TYR A 76 8.89 11.49 -20.25
N ALA A 77 9.65 11.26 -21.30
CA ALA A 77 10.09 9.92 -21.68
C ALA A 77 11.25 9.41 -20.82
N PHE A 78 12.02 10.33 -20.22
CA PHE A 78 13.13 10.02 -19.32
C PHE A 78 13.39 11.20 -18.38
N LEU A 79 14.06 10.95 -17.28
CA LEU A 79 14.45 11.99 -16.32
C LEU A 79 15.97 12.09 -16.28
N ARG A 80 16.49 13.32 -16.38
CA ARG A 80 17.93 13.61 -16.29
C ARG A 80 18.25 14.40 -15.02
N PRO A 81 19.31 14.05 -14.30
CA PRO A 81 19.73 14.79 -13.10
C PRO A 81 20.00 16.28 -13.36
N GLU A 82 20.47 16.64 -14.58
CA GLU A 82 20.76 18.03 -14.96
C GLU A 82 19.50 18.91 -15.01
N TRP A 83 18.32 18.31 -15.14
CA TRP A 83 17.05 19.03 -15.18
C TRP A 83 16.50 19.35 -13.79
N GLU A 84 16.89 18.60 -12.79
CA GLU A 84 16.35 18.72 -11.42
C GLU A 84 16.47 20.15 -10.86
N GLY A 85 17.60 20.82 -11.14
CA GLY A 85 17.84 22.20 -10.69
C GLY A 85 16.97 23.27 -11.36
N GLN A 86 16.29 22.93 -12.46
CA GLN A 86 15.44 23.84 -13.24
C GLN A 86 13.95 23.62 -12.97
N LEU A 87 13.60 22.56 -12.25
CA LEU A 87 12.21 22.25 -11.90
C LEU A 87 11.64 23.31 -10.96
N LYS A 88 10.36 23.62 -11.14
CA LYS A 88 9.65 24.66 -10.38
C LYS A 88 8.52 24.02 -9.57
N ALA A 89 8.19 24.65 -8.43
CA ALA A 89 7.00 24.28 -7.67
C ALA A 89 5.73 24.64 -8.46
N ARG A 90 4.74 23.76 -8.46
CA ARG A 90 3.41 24.07 -8.99
C ARG A 90 2.69 25.05 -8.06
N PRO A 91 2.21 26.21 -8.55
CA PRO A 91 1.70 27.29 -7.69
C PRO A 91 0.49 26.89 -6.84
N ALA A 92 -0.35 25.96 -7.33
CA ALA A 92 -1.57 25.52 -6.67
C ALA A 92 -1.38 24.23 -5.84
N ALA A 93 -0.18 23.67 -5.79
CA ALA A 93 0.09 22.45 -5.02
C ALA A 93 0.29 22.76 -3.52
N PHE A 94 -0.08 21.83 -2.66
CA PHE A 94 0.32 21.87 -1.25
C PHE A 94 1.85 21.93 -1.13
N ARG A 95 2.34 22.79 -0.23
CA ARG A 95 3.75 23.12 -0.11
C ARG A 95 4.38 22.32 1.03
N TYR A 96 5.51 21.73 0.75
CA TYR A 96 6.34 21.09 1.75
C TYR A 96 6.80 22.11 2.80
N VAL A 97 6.67 21.71 4.08
CA VAL A 97 7.07 22.55 5.23
C VAL A 97 8.03 21.84 6.19
N GLY A 98 8.25 20.56 6.02
CA GLY A 98 9.18 19.81 6.86
C GLY A 98 9.00 18.31 6.77
N HIS A 99 9.88 17.58 7.45
CA HIS A 99 9.79 16.13 7.53
C HIS A 99 10.20 15.61 8.91
N GLN A 100 9.78 14.39 9.21
CA GLN A 100 10.16 13.66 10.42
C GLN A 100 10.62 12.26 10.05
N VAL A 101 11.62 11.77 10.79
CA VAL A 101 12.16 10.42 10.64
C VAL A 101 11.89 9.63 11.91
N GLY A 102 11.47 8.39 11.77
CA GLY A 102 11.14 7.51 12.90
C GLY A 102 11.33 6.03 12.54
N ALA A 103 10.73 5.17 13.36
CA ALA A 103 10.66 3.74 13.10
C ALA A 103 9.28 3.36 12.54
N PRO A 104 9.16 2.27 11.76
CA PRO A 104 7.89 1.72 11.35
C PRO A 104 6.99 1.41 12.56
N GLN A 105 5.69 1.66 12.39
CA GLN A 105 4.70 1.39 13.43
C GLN A 105 3.76 0.28 12.98
N GLU A 106 3.33 -0.53 13.95
CA GLU A 106 2.36 -1.56 13.66
C GLU A 106 1.04 -0.97 13.14
N ARG A 107 0.57 -1.50 12.03
CA ARG A 107 -0.72 -1.12 11.44
C ARG A 107 -1.88 -1.67 12.22
N MET A 108 -1.69 -2.84 12.78
CA MET A 108 -2.62 -3.53 13.67
C MET A 108 -1.85 -4.30 14.74
N ALA A 109 -2.45 -4.46 15.89
CA ALA A 109 -1.89 -5.31 16.94
C ALA A 109 -1.90 -6.77 16.46
N TRP A 110 -0.73 -7.39 16.45
CA TRP A 110 -0.59 -8.82 16.16
C TRP A 110 0.23 -9.51 17.24
N LYS A 111 -0.28 -10.63 17.71
CA LYS A 111 0.41 -11.51 18.64
C LYS A 111 0.50 -12.90 18.02
N ARG A 112 1.73 -13.39 17.88
CA ARG A 112 1.95 -14.75 17.39
C ARG A 112 1.21 -15.76 18.27
N ALA A 113 0.35 -16.58 17.65
CA ALA A 113 -0.43 -17.60 18.34
C ALA A 113 0.12 -19.00 18.09
N ARG A 114 0.72 -19.27 16.92
CA ARG A 114 1.15 -20.61 16.54
C ARG A 114 2.64 -20.82 16.73
N HIS A 115 2.99 -21.99 17.25
CA HIS A 115 4.39 -22.36 17.54
C HIS A 115 5.26 -22.49 16.28
N HIS A 116 4.67 -22.87 15.13
CA HIS A 116 5.39 -23.01 13.86
C HIS A 116 5.56 -21.68 13.12
N ALA A 117 4.88 -20.61 13.53
CA ALA A 117 5.13 -19.31 12.99
C ALA A 117 6.55 -18.87 13.29
N SER A 118 7.29 -18.49 12.25
CA SER A 118 8.67 -18.04 12.38
C SER A 118 8.79 -16.87 13.33
N GLY A 119 9.96 -16.72 13.98
CA GLY A 119 10.24 -15.59 14.89
C GLY A 119 10.36 -14.27 14.15
N VAL A 120 9.35 -13.89 13.37
CA VAL A 120 9.28 -12.62 12.64
C VAL A 120 9.10 -11.49 13.63
N GLN A 121 9.89 -10.44 13.47
CA GLN A 121 9.73 -9.23 14.27
C GLN A 121 8.52 -8.43 13.76
N TRP A 122 7.69 -7.98 14.71
CA TRP A 122 6.57 -7.08 14.45
C TRP A 122 6.59 -5.92 15.45
N PRO A 123 6.40 -4.66 15.02
CA PRO A 123 6.37 -4.21 13.62
C PRO A 123 7.68 -4.52 12.89
N PRO A 124 7.69 -4.55 11.54
CA PRO A 124 8.89 -4.88 10.78
C PRO A 124 10.00 -3.84 11.02
N ARG A 125 11.26 -4.32 11.01
CA ARG A 125 12.41 -3.39 11.10
C ARG A 125 12.51 -2.55 9.84
N GLY A 126 12.88 -1.28 10.02
CA GLY A 126 13.02 -0.34 8.94
C GLY A 126 13.08 1.10 9.44
N VAL A 127 12.82 2.02 8.54
CA VAL A 127 12.74 3.45 8.83
C VAL A 127 11.43 4.01 8.30
N ALA A 128 10.85 4.96 9.04
CA ALA A 128 9.71 5.76 8.63
C ALA A 128 10.14 7.18 8.30
N LEU A 129 9.55 7.75 7.24
CA LEU A 129 9.68 9.13 6.83
C LEU A 129 8.29 9.73 6.66
N ARG A 130 8.03 10.88 7.29
CA ARG A 130 6.83 11.68 7.09
C ARG A 130 7.21 13.02 6.48
N LEU A 131 6.57 13.38 5.38
CA LEU A 131 6.67 14.70 4.76
C LEU A 131 5.41 15.48 5.07
N ASP A 132 5.55 16.70 5.59
CA ASP A 132 4.43 17.55 5.99
C ASP A 132 4.21 18.68 4.97
N PHE A 133 2.94 18.93 4.64
CA PHE A 133 2.53 19.91 3.64
C PHE A 133 1.39 20.80 4.17
N GLU A 134 1.43 22.06 3.75
CA GLU A 134 0.39 23.06 4.03
C GLU A 134 -0.21 23.60 2.74
N ALA A 135 -1.43 24.13 2.82
CA ALA A 135 -2.08 24.76 1.69
C ALA A 135 -1.25 25.95 1.19
N PRO A 136 -1.09 26.11 -0.14
CA PRO A 136 -0.30 27.21 -0.69
C PRO A 136 -0.95 28.55 -0.42
N ALA A 137 -0.15 29.61 -0.37
CA ALA A 137 -0.62 30.98 -0.10
C ALA A 137 -1.71 31.44 -1.09
N SER A 138 -1.68 30.97 -2.33
CA SER A 138 -2.70 31.25 -3.35
C SER A 138 -4.09 30.69 -2.98
N LEU A 139 -4.17 29.67 -2.13
CA LEU A 139 -5.41 29.04 -1.66
C LEU A 139 -5.83 29.54 -0.25
N VAL A 140 -5.02 30.35 0.42
CA VAL A 140 -5.31 30.90 1.75
C VAL A 140 -6.51 31.87 1.72
N SER A 141 -6.90 32.37 0.54
CA SER A 141 -8.14 33.10 0.34
C SER A 141 -9.41 32.24 0.47
N GLU A 142 -9.27 30.88 0.39
CA GLU A 142 -10.37 29.95 0.65
C GLU A 142 -10.41 29.57 2.13
N PRO A 143 -11.34 30.10 2.94
CA PRO A 143 -11.40 29.81 4.39
C PRO A 143 -11.51 28.31 4.71
N SER A 144 -12.10 27.53 3.81
CA SER A 144 -12.26 26.08 3.93
C SER A 144 -10.95 25.29 3.89
N LEU A 145 -9.84 25.87 3.42
CA LEU A 145 -8.55 25.21 3.32
C LEU A 145 -7.50 25.77 4.31
N ARG A 146 -7.83 26.89 4.96
CA ARG A 146 -6.90 27.53 5.90
C ARG A 146 -6.72 26.68 7.15
N GLY A 147 -5.49 26.20 7.38
CA GLY A 147 -5.17 25.30 8.49
C GLY A 147 -5.27 23.81 8.16
N LEU A 148 -5.59 23.47 6.91
CA LEU A 148 -5.52 22.08 6.45
C LEU A 148 -4.06 21.66 6.32
N ARG A 149 -3.74 20.49 6.84
CA ARG A 149 -2.41 19.86 6.75
C ARG A 149 -2.50 18.50 6.12
N ILE A 150 -1.58 18.19 5.23
CA ILE A 150 -1.46 16.89 4.61
C ILE A 150 -0.09 16.33 4.96
N SER A 151 -0.03 15.08 5.40
CA SER A 151 1.23 14.38 5.62
C SER A 151 1.28 13.16 4.71
N VAL A 152 2.40 13.02 3.98
CA VAL A 152 2.70 11.84 3.18
C VAL A 152 3.70 10.99 3.95
N HIS A 153 3.35 9.74 4.17
CA HIS A 153 4.12 8.80 4.98
C HIS A 153 4.75 7.74 4.11
N TYR A 154 5.96 7.37 4.47
CA TYR A 154 6.73 6.27 3.90
C TYR A 154 7.28 5.38 4.99
N GLU A 155 7.32 4.09 4.76
CA GLU A 155 8.17 3.17 5.50
C GLU A 155 8.98 2.35 4.50
N LEU A 156 10.27 2.19 4.77
CA LEU A 156 11.16 1.30 4.03
C LEU A 156 11.68 0.24 4.98
N TYR A 157 11.63 -1.03 4.56
CA TYR A 157 11.91 -2.16 5.44
C TYR A 157 13.31 -2.73 5.23
N ASP A 158 13.90 -3.25 6.32
CA ASP A 158 15.20 -3.88 6.27
C ASP A 158 15.16 -5.15 5.42
N GLY A 159 16.13 -5.29 4.53
CA GLY A 159 16.40 -6.53 3.79
C GLY A 159 15.46 -6.84 2.64
N ILE A 160 14.49 -5.98 2.31
CA ILE A 160 13.62 -6.13 1.13
C ILE A 160 13.51 -4.81 0.37
N PRO A 161 13.42 -4.82 -0.97
CA PRO A 161 13.22 -3.61 -1.78
C PRO A 161 11.73 -3.20 -1.79
N CYS A 162 11.11 -3.13 -0.62
CA CYS A 162 9.70 -2.80 -0.46
C CYS A 162 9.53 -1.59 0.42
N TYR A 163 8.74 -0.64 -0.04
CA TYR A 163 8.30 0.48 0.77
C TYR A 163 6.77 0.50 0.88
N SER A 164 6.27 1.07 1.97
CA SER A 164 4.87 1.43 2.08
C SER A 164 4.67 2.93 1.95
N LYS A 165 3.48 3.33 1.50
CA LYS A 165 3.08 4.72 1.38
C LYS A 165 1.60 4.92 1.68
N TRP A 166 1.29 6.00 2.38
CA TRP A 166 -0.08 6.44 2.67
C TRP A 166 -0.09 7.95 2.98
N MET A 167 -1.25 8.51 3.19
CA MET A 167 -1.43 9.92 3.45
C MET A 167 -2.40 10.13 4.62
N THR A 168 -2.16 11.18 5.39
CA THR A 168 -3.11 11.70 6.38
C THR A 168 -3.50 13.13 6.02
N VAL A 169 -4.78 13.47 6.21
CA VAL A 169 -5.33 14.81 6.02
C VAL A 169 -5.91 15.26 7.36
N SER A 170 -5.28 16.23 7.99
CA SER A 170 -5.69 16.79 9.28
C SER A 170 -6.45 18.10 9.05
N ASN A 171 -7.70 18.17 9.51
CA ASN A 171 -8.53 19.33 9.36
C ASN A 171 -8.39 20.30 10.53
N GLY A 172 -7.43 21.21 10.43
CA GLY A 172 -7.24 22.34 11.36
C GLY A 172 -8.08 23.58 11.00
N THR A 173 -9.06 23.45 10.09
CA THR A 173 -9.96 24.53 9.70
C THR A 173 -11.16 24.64 10.64
N ALA A 174 -11.93 25.72 10.54
CA ALA A 174 -13.15 25.92 11.33
C ALA A 174 -14.39 25.18 10.75
N SER A 175 -14.26 24.58 9.56
CA SER A 175 -15.38 23.93 8.85
C SER A 175 -15.07 22.50 8.50
N ALA A 176 -16.08 21.66 8.32
CA ALA A 176 -15.91 20.33 7.80
C ALA A 176 -15.38 20.36 6.36
N VAL A 177 -14.49 19.44 6.03
CA VAL A 177 -13.91 19.27 4.69
C VAL A 177 -14.23 17.88 4.19
N THR A 178 -14.73 17.76 2.97
CA THR A 178 -15.00 16.46 2.35
C THR A 178 -13.80 16.04 1.50
N ILE A 179 -13.28 14.86 1.76
CA ILE A 179 -12.29 14.19 0.92
C ILE A 179 -13.06 13.33 -0.08
N ASN A 180 -13.17 13.82 -1.32
CA ASN A 180 -13.91 13.13 -2.36
C ASN A 180 -13.11 12.01 -2.99
N ARG A 181 -11.82 12.26 -3.27
CA ARG A 181 -10.88 11.30 -3.85
C ARG A 181 -9.47 11.53 -3.35
N PHE A 182 -8.64 10.51 -3.49
CA PHE A 182 -7.20 10.63 -3.26
C PHE A 182 -6.41 9.68 -4.14
N SER A 183 -5.15 10.03 -4.36
CA SER A 183 -4.09 9.13 -4.85
C SER A 183 -2.90 9.29 -3.91
N SER A 184 -2.62 8.26 -3.12
CA SER A 184 -1.51 8.30 -2.15
C SER A 184 -0.14 8.04 -2.77
N GLU A 185 -0.09 7.44 -3.97
CA GLU A 185 1.11 7.33 -4.80
C GLU A 185 0.78 7.62 -6.26
N VAL A 186 1.62 8.41 -6.89
CA VAL A 186 1.58 8.68 -8.34
C VAL A 186 3.00 8.55 -8.87
N LEU A 187 3.27 7.51 -9.69
CA LEU A 187 4.58 7.29 -10.28
C LEU A 187 4.52 7.23 -11.80
N ALA A 188 5.27 8.09 -12.47
CA ALA A 188 5.58 7.94 -13.88
C ALA A 188 6.70 6.91 -14.03
N ALA A 189 6.34 5.63 -14.04
CA ALA A 189 7.29 4.54 -14.09
C ALA A 189 7.85 4.35 -15.50
N VAL A 190 9.06 3.81 -15.61
CA VAL A 190 9.65 3.39 -16.87
C VAL A 190 8.80 2.26 -17.44
N GLU A 191 8.42 2.37 -18.69
CA GLU A 191 7.63 1.37 -19.39
C GLU A 191 8.40 0.06 -19.56
N ARG A 192 7.67 -1.04 -19.50
CA ARG A 192 8.25 -2.37 -19.72
C ARG A 192 8.21 -2.77 -21.19
N VAL A 193 7.17 -2.35 -21.89
CA VAL A 193 6.92 -2.67 -23.31
C VAL A 193 6.54 -1.38 -24.02
N SER A 194 7.19 -1.10 -25.15
CA SER A 194 6.86 0.04 -25.99
C SER A 194 5.67 -0.27 -26.88
N GLU A 195 4.97 0.75 -27.39
CA GLU A 195 3.92 0.57 -28.41
C GLU A 195 4.46 -0.07 -29.69
N VAL A 196 5.74 0.11 -29.99
CA VAL A 196 6.40 -0.50 -31.17
C VAL A 196 6.46 -2.02 -31.02
N ASP A 197 6.58 -2.54 -29.80
CA ASP A 197 6.67 -3.96 -29.50
C ASP A 197 5.31 -4.58 -29.12
N GLU A 198 4.24 -3.79 -29.04
CA GLU A 198 2.90 -4.22 -28.60
C GLU A 198 2.38 -5.43 -29.38
N LEU A 199 2.55 -5.44 -30.70
CA LEU A 199 2.05 -6.51 -31.56
C LEU A 199 2.65 -7.88 -31.25
N SER A 200 3.86 -7.91 -30.65
CA SER A 200 4.56 -9.16 -30.35
C SER A 200 4.30 -9.67 -28.94
N VAL A 201 4.12 -8.77 -27.97
CA VAL A 201 4.09 -9.15 -26.53
C VAL A 201 2.91 -8.55 -25.76
N GLY A 202 2.17 -7.61 -26.37
CA GLY A 202 1.10 -6.85 -25.71
C GLY A 202 1.63 -5.82 -24.71
N LEU A 203 0.85 -4.77 -24.47
CA LEU A 203 1.19 -3.76 -23.45
C LEU A 203 1.00 -4.33 -22.05
N THR A 204 2.06 -4.31 -21.27
CA THR A 204 2.05 -4.77 -19.87
C THR A 204 2.55 -3.66 -18.96
N PRO A 205 2.00 -3.54 -17.74
CA PRO A 205 2.49 -2.59 -16.74
C PRO A 205 3.96 -2.83 -16.36
N PRO A 206 4.64 -1.82 -15.83
CA PRO A 206 5.96 -1.96 -15.21
C PRO A 206 6.00 -3.03 -14.13
N ASN A 207 7.19 -3.60 -13.91
CA ASN A 207 7.37 -4.77 -13.07
C ASN A 207 7.37 -4.44 -11.56
N PHE A 208 6.23 -3.98 -11.06
CA PHE A 208 5.99 -3.73 -9.66
C PHE A 208 4.91 -4.68 -9.13
N HIS A 209 5.10 -5.19 -7.94
CA HIS A 209 4.04 -5.81 -7.18
C HIS A 209 3.49 -4.79 -6.18
N VAL A 210 2.17 -4.58 -6.20
CA VAL A 210 1.48 -3.61 -5.35
C VAL A 210 0.40 -4.33 -4.55
N GLU A 211 0.43 -4.15 -3.24
CA GLU A 211 -0.61 -4.62 -2.31
C GLU A 211 -1.15 -3.44 -1.52
N THR A 212 -2.40 -3.52 -1.10
CA THR A 212 -3.01 -2.51 -0.23
C THR A 212 -3.77 -3.17 0.93
N ASP A 213 -3.93 -2.46 2.04
CA ASP A 213 -4.78 -2.90 3.15
C ASP A 213 -6.28 -2.60 2.91
N MET A 214 -6.62 -2.17 1.71
CA MET A 214 -7.99 -2.05 1.20
C MET A 214 -8.32 -3.16 0.19
N SER A 215 -7.73 -4.34 0.33
CA SER A 215 -8.07 -5.47 -0.53
C SER A 215 -9.52 -5.90 -0.31
N PHE A 216 -10.31 -6.02 -1.38
CA PHE A 216 -11.72 -6.36 -1.26
C PHE A 216 -12.22 -7.21 -2.43
N GLY A 217 -12.91 -8.30 -2.10
CA GLY A 217 -13.76 -9.04 -3.02
C GLY A 217 -13.07 -9.86 -4.11
N GLY A 218 -11.77 -10.14 -4.02
CA GLY A 218 -11.04 -10.95 -5.00
C GLY A 218 -10.59 -12.31 -4.43
N MET A 219 -10.64 -13.36 -5.25
CA MET A 219 -10.09 -14.69 -4.90
C MET A 219 -8.57 -14.77 -5.14
N THR A 220 -7.98 -13.75 -5.74
CA THR A 220 -6.53 -13.62 -5.99
C THR A 220 -6.06 -12.24 -5.53
N GLY A 221 -4.77 -12.11 -5.22
CA GLY A 221 -4.17 -10.81 -4.87
C GLY A 221 -4.43 -9.73 -5.92
N ALA A 222 -4.27 -10.06 -7.20
CA ALA A 222 -4.56 -9.14 -8.30
C ALA A 222 -6.05 -8.74 -8.36
N GLY A 223 -6.96 -9.68 -8.12
CA GLY A 223 -8.40 -9.41 -8.06
C GLY A 223 -8.78 -8.55 -6.87
N ALA A 224 -8.20 -8.83 -5.70
CA ALA A 224 -8.48 -8.11 -4.45
C ALA A 224 -8.02 -6.65 -4.50
N ASN A 225 -6.88 -6.38 -5.13
CA ASN A 225 -6.30 -5.03 -5.23
C ASN A 225 -6.79 -4.21 -6.44
N ARG A 226 -7.58 -4.79 -7.32
CA ARG A 226 -8.01 -4.16 -8.58
C ARG A 226 -8.70 -2.80 -8.41
N ARG A 227 -9.33 -2.55 -7.27
CA ARG A 227 -10.05 -1.31 -6.96
C ARG A 227 -9.27 -0.33 -6.10
N SER A 228 -8.05 -0.66 -5.74
CA SER A 228 -7.24 0.15 -4.82
C SER A 228 -6.00 0.76 -5.48
N TYR A 229 -5.61 0.27 -6.65
CA TYR A 229 -4.61 0.90 -7.51
C TYR A 229 -4.85 0.59 -8.98
N ARG A 230 -4.26 1.40 -9.85
CA ARG A 230 -4.38 1.27 -11.31
C ARG A 230 -3.06 1.59 -11.98
N TRP A 231 -2.84 0.93 -13.11
CA TRP A 231 -1.86 1.35 -14.09
C TRP A 231 -2.59 2.10 -15.21
N LEU A 232 -2.30 3.38 -15.33
CA LEU A 232 -2.92 4.29 -16.28
C LEU A 232 -1.93 4.66 -17.38
N THR A 233 -2.43 5.18 -18.46
CA THR A 233 -1.62 5.91 -19.44
C THR A 233 -1.23 7.26 -18.88
N ASP A 234 -0.02 7.74 -19.22
CA ASP A 234 0.43 9.05 -18.78
C ASP A 234 0.27 10.08 -19.90
N PRO A 235 -0.60 11.07 -19.75
CA PRO A 235 -0.84 12.07 -20.82
C PRO A 235 0.39 12.94 -21.14
N GLU A 236 1.34 13.05 -20.20
CA GLU A 236 2.59 13.79 -20.39
C GLU A 236 3.67 12.97 -21.10
N PHE A 237 3.52 11.64 -21.15
CA PHE A 237 4.47 10.76 -21.83
C PHE A 237 4.16 10.67 -23.32
N HIS A 238 4.92 11.39 -24.12
CA HIS A 238 4.88 11.33 -25.57
C HIS A 238 6.28 11.12 -26.14
N SER A 239 6.46 10.07 -26.91
CA SER A 239 7.72 9.74 -27.58
C SER A 239 7.44 8.87 -28.81
N GLN A 240 8.48 8.54 -29.58
CA GLN A 240 8.34 7.62 -30.72
C GLN A 240 7.92 6.20 -30.29
N VAL A 241 8.21 5.82 -29.06
CA VAL A 241 7.85 4.50 -28.52
C VAL A 241 6.52 4.49 -27.74
N ASN A 242 5.88 5.65 -27.59
CA ASN A 242 4.55 5.84 -27.00
C ASN A 242 3.79 6.95 -27.73
N TYR A 243 3.69 6.84 -29.05
CA TYR A 243 3.12 7.88 -29.92
C TYR A 243 1.59 7.98 -29.81
N GLU A 244 0.90 6.87 -29.52
CA GLU A 244 -0.55 6.84 -29.29
C GLU A 244 -0.92 7.03 -27.79
N LYS A 245 0.09 7.13 -26.91
CA LYS A 245 -0.09 7.29 -25.45
C LYS A 245 -0.90 6.16 -24.81
N LYS A 246 -0.71 4.93 -25.26
CA LYS A 246 -1.43 3.75 -24.77
C LYS A 246 -0.70 3.02 -23.64
N THR A 247 0.61 3.24 -23.48
CA THR A 247 1.44 2.49 -22.54
C THR A 247 0.97 2.69 -21.09
N PRO A 248 0.59 1.63 -20.35
CA PRO A 248 0.09 1.73 -18.98
C PRO A 248 1.25 1.84 -17.98
N CYS A 249 1.88 3.01 -17.92
CA CYS A 249 3.10 3.24 -17.13
C CYS A 249 2.97 4.34 -16.06
N LEU A 250 1.76 4.79 -15.76
CA LEU A 250 1.47 5.67 -14.65
C LEU A 250 0.79 4.87 -13.53
N LEU A 251 1.50 4.60 -12.43
CA LEU A 251 0.90 4.02 -11.23
C LEU A 251 0.08 5.09 -10.52
N ASP A 252 -1.17 4.77 -10.24
CA ASP A 252 -2.08 5.57 -9.42
C ASP A 252 -2.64 4.70 -8.30
N VAL A 253 -2.31 5.01 -7.05
CA VAL A 253 -2.78 4.30 -5.86
C VAL A 253 -3.89 5.11 -5.21
N GLY A 254 -5.11 4.77 -5.51
CA GLY A 254 -6.31 5.41 -5.01
C GLY A 254 -7.55 4.55 -5.30
N PRO A 255 -8.66 4.71 -4.57
CA PRO A 255 -9.87 3.94 -4.80
C PRO A 255 -10.54 4.31 -6.13
N ASP A 256 -11.28 3.38 -6.71
CA ASP A 256 -12.09 3.65 -7.90
C ASP A 256 -13.17 4.71 -7.63
N LEU A 257 -13.77 4.65 -6.43
CA LEU A 257 -14.87 5.51 -6.00
C LEU A 257 -14.61 6.01 -4.58
N GLY A 258 -14.97 7.25 -4.32
CA GLY A 258 -14.89 7.88 -3.01
C GLY A 258 -13.45 8.13 -2.51
N PRO A 259 -13.30 8.29 -1.18
CA PRO A 259 -14.23 7.86 -0.11
C PRO A 259 -15.44 8.78 0.15
N ASP A 260 -15.48 10.01 -0.40
CA ASP A 260 -16.47 11.03 -0.07
C ASP A 260 -16.65 11.24 1.45
N GLN A 261 -15.52 11.16 2.17
CA GLN A 261 -15.48 11.19 3.62
C GLN A 261 -15.43 12.62 4.14
N THR A 262 -16.40 12.98 4.95
CA THR A 262 -16.41 14.26 5.65
C THR A 262 -15.51 14.19 6.89
N VAL A 263 -14.58 15.13 7.00
CA VAL A 263 -13.63 15.29 8.11
C VAL A 263 -14.01 16.54 8.89
N ALA A 264 -14.44 16.36 10.14
CA ALA A 264 -14.84 17.47 11.01
C ALA A 264 -13.62 18.33 11.42
N PRO A 265 -13.82 19.58 11.88
CA PRO A 265 -12.76 20.38 12.48
C PRO A 265 -12.03 19.63 13.59
N GLY A 266 -10.70 19.66 13.58
CA GLY A 266 -9.84 18.95 14.53
C GLY A 266 -9.68 17.44 14.28
N ALA A 267 -10.44 16.86 13.34
CA ALA A 267 -10.31 15.44 12.98
C ALA A 267 -9.24 15.20 11.92
N THR A 268 -8.81 13.95 11.80
CA THR A 268 -7.85 13.48 10.80
C THR A 268 -8.44 12.31 10.04
N PHE A 269 -8.27 12.31 8.72
CA PHE A 269 -8.52 11.18 7.84
C PHE A 269 -7.20 10.54 7.47
N GLU A 270 -7.15 9.21 7.48
CA GLU A 270 -6.01 8.43 7.00
C GLU A 270 -6.44 7.55 5.82
N THR A 271 -5.67 7.60 4.74
CA THR A 271 -5.89 6.71 3.60
C THR A 271 -5.46 5.28 3.94
N TYR A 272 -5.90 4.32 3.14
CA TYR A 272 -5.31 3.00 3.23
C TYR A 272 -3.82 3.05 2.86
N ARG A 273 -3.07 2.07 3.36
CA ARG A 273 -1.65 1.90 3.11
C ARG A 273 -1.43 1.02 1.89
N ALA A 274 -0.50 1.41 1.04
CA ALA A 274 -0.02 0.56 -0.06
C ALA A 274 1.41 0.11 0.22
N TRP A 275 1.74 -1.12 -0.19
CA TRP A 275 3.09 -1.67 -0.21
C TRP A 275 3.50 -1.87 -1.65
N ILE A 276 4.64 -1.34 -2.01
CA ILE A 276 5.15 -1.30 -3.37
C ILE A 276 6.51 -1.99 -3.39
N LEU A 277 6.57 -3.07 -4.16
CA LEU A 277 7.75 -3.92 -4.32
C LEU A 277 8.18 -3.89 -5.79
N PRO A 278 9.18 -3.07 -6.16
CA PRO A 278 9.82 -3.20 -7.46
C PRO A 278 10.50 -4.55 -7.58
N GLN A 279 10.25 -5.27 -8.68
CA GLN A 279 10.87 -6.56 -8.94
C GLN A 279 12.09 -6.39 -9.83
N ASP A 280 13.13 -7.17 -9.56
CA ASP A 280 14.41 -7.12 -10.28
C ASP A 280 14.53 -8.18 -11.39
N SER A 281 13.45 -8.90 -11.66
CA SER A 281 13.40 -9.98 -12.63
C SER A 281 11.97 -10.17 -13.14
N THR A 282 11.84 -10.78 -14.31
CA THR A 282 10.58 -11.27 -14.87
C THR A 282 10.40 -12.78 -14.65
N ASP A 283 11.36 -13.43 -14.03
CA ASP A 283 11.27 -14.84 -13.66
C ASP A 283 10.18 -15.06 -12.62
N ARG A 284 9.27 -15.96 -12.93
CA ARG A 284 8.07 -16.22 -12.14
C ARG A 284 8.39 -16.67 -10.72
N GLU A 285 9.40 -17.54 -10.55
CA GLU A 285 9.74 -18.07 -9.23
C GLU A 285 10.42 -17.01 -8.39
N ARG A 286 11.36 -16.26 -8.99
CA ARG A 286 12.02 -15.14 -8.33
C ARG A 286 11.04 -14.07 -7.85
N CYS A 287 10.12 -13.67 -8.72
CA CYS A 287 9.02 -12.76 -8.36
C CYS A 287 8.16 -13.32 -7.22
N GLY A 288 7.77 -14.59 -7.30
CA GLY A 288 6.99 -15.28 -6.27
C GLY A 288 7.70 -15.35 -4.92
N LEU A 289 9.00 -15.60 -4.91
CA LEU A 289 9.82 -15.59 -3.68
C LEU A 289 9.94 -14.20 -3.07
N ALA A 290 10.10 -13.16 -3.91
CA ALA A 290 10.13 -11.76 -3.46
C ALA A 290 8.82 -11.36 -2.80
N VAL A 291 7.66 -11.69 -3.40
CA VAL A 291 6.34 -11.43 -2.83
C VAL A 291 6.12 -12.20 -1.51
N ARG A 292 6.50 -13.48 -1.44
CA ARG A 292 6.43 -14.25 -0.18
C ARG A 292 7.27 -13.61 0.93
N ARG A 293 8.47 -13.12 0.59
CA ARG A 293 9.33 -12.43 1.55
C ARG A 293 8.69 -11.13 2.01
N MET A 294 8.11 -10.35 1.09
CA MET A 294 7.34 -9.15 1.41
C MET A 294 6.21 -9.49 2.38
N MET A 295 5.33 -10.44 2.04
CA MET A 295 4.19 -10.82 2.89
C MET A 295 4.62 -11.25 4.29
N ARG A 296 5.68 -12.05 4.43
CA ARG A 296 6.22 -12.43 5.73
C ARG A 296 6.74 -11.24 6.55
N THR A 297 7.17 -10.17 5.89
CA THR A 297 7.67 -8.96 6.54
C THR A 297 6.53 -8.04 6.96
N VAL A 298 5.59 -7.74 6.05
CA VAL A 298 4.54 -6.73 6.26
C VAL A 298 3.21 -7.30 6.73
N ALA A 299 3.04 -8.62 6.67
CA ALA A 299 1.86 -9.35 7.10
C ALA A 299 2.25 -10.69 7.75
N PRO A 300 3.00 -10.68 8.88
CA PRO A 300 3.59 -11.90 9.45
C PRO A 300 2.57 -12.97 9.86
N TRP A 301 1.31 -12.61 10.07
CA TRP A 301 0.21 -13.55 10.32
C TRP A 301 -0.04 -14.54 9.19
N VAL A 302 0.44 -14.27 7.97
CA VAL A 302 0.37 -15.26 6.85
C VAL A 302 1.18 -16.54 7.14
N THR A 303 2.11 -16.49 8.09
CA THR A 303 2.86 -17.67 8.54
C THR A 303 2.08 -18.52 9.53
N GLU A 304 0.94 -18.04 10.01
CA GLU A 304 0.09 -18.70 11.00
C GLU A 304 -1.11 -19.42 10.39
N ASN A 305 -1.04 -19.77 9.10
CA ASN A 305 -2.10 -20.56 8.48
C ASN A 305 -2.28 -21.90 9.21
N PRO A 306 -3.46 -22.15 9.79
CA PRO A 306 -3.71 -23.41 10.49
C PRO A 306 -3.86 -24.56 9.50
N LEU A 307 -3.52 -25.75 9.94
CA LEU A 307 -3.95 -26.97 9.26
C LEU A 307 -5.44 -27.17 9.52
N MET A 308 -6.27 -27.08 8.48
CA MET A 308 -7.73 -26.99 8.60
C MET A 308 -8.43 -28.25 8.09
N MET A 309 -9.48 -28.66 8.81
CA MET A 309 -10.47 -29.64 8.36
C MET A 309 -11.80 -28.92 8.05
N HIS A 310 -12.42 -29.22 6.92
CA HIS A 310 -13.76 -28.74 6.57
C HIS A 310 -14.85 -29.78 6.85
N VAL A 311 -15.95 -29.30 7.43
CA VAL A 311 -17.16 -30.15 7.72
C VAL A 311 -18.39 -29.48 7.13
N VAL A 312 -19.16 -30.24 6.34
CA VAL A 312 -20.39 -29.79 5.68
C VAL A 312 -21.64 -30.12 6.50
N SER A 313 -21.53 -30.07 7.82
CA SER A 313 -22.64 -30.31 8.75
C SER A 313 -22.47 -29.51 10.03
N SER A 314 -23.53 -28.90 10.50
CA SER A 314 -23.59 -28.25 11.83
C SER A 314 -24.33 -29.12 12.86
N HIS A 315 -24.57 -30.38 12.58
CA HIS A 315 -25.18 -31.34 13.57
C HIS A 315 -24.19 -31.55 14.72
N GLY A 316 -24.64 -31.38 15.96
CA GLY A 316 -23.78 -31.39 17.15
C GLY A 316 -22.84 -32.59 17.25
N PRO A 317 -23.34 -33.84 17.21
CA PRO A 317 -22.49 -35.02 17.24
C PRO A 317 -21.45 -35.10 16.10
N THR A 318 -21.81 -34.65 14.90
CA THR A 318 -20.87 -34.60 13.76
C THR A 318 -19.72 -33.60 14.02
N VAL A 319 -20.06 -32.42 14.53
CA VAL A 319 -19.07 -31.37 14.83
C VAL A 319 -18.14 -31.80 15.96
N THR A 320 -18.67 -32.34 17.06
CA THR A 320 -17.85 -32.82 18.18
C THR A 320 -16.91 -33.93 17.79
N ASN A 321 -17.41 -34.93 17.00
CA ASN A 321 -16.57 -35.98 16.46
C ASN A 321 -15.47 -35.47 15.53
N ALA A 322 -15.78 -34.51 14.68
CA ALA A 322 -14.77 -33.86 13.81
C ALA A 322 -13.73 -33.09 14.63
N ILE A 323 -14.12 -32.42 15.72
CA ILE A 323 -13.17 -31.76 16.64
C ILE A 323 -12.23 -32.79 17.28
N ASP A 324 -12.78 -33.95 17.74
CA ASP A 324 -11.97 -35.02 18.31
C ASP A 324 -10.99 -35.60 17.28
N GLN A 325 -11.43 -35.78 16.03
CA GLN A 325 -10.56 -36.21 14.95
C GLN A 325 -9.47 -35.19 14.64
N CYS A 326 -9.77 -33.86 14.60
CA CYS A 326 -8.80 -32.82 14.46
C CYS A 326 -7.72 -32.92 15.55
N ALA A 327 -8.15 -33.01 16.81
CA ALA A 327 -7.23 -33.11 17.94
C ALA A 327 -6.35 -34.37 17.88
N ALA A 328 -6.93 -35.52 17.47
CA ALA A 328 -6.18 -36.77 17.36
C ALA A 328 -5.16 -36.80 16.22
N THR A 329 -5.39 -36.05 15.13
CA THR A 329 -4.58 -36.07 13.91
C THR A 329 -3.68 -34.84 13.73
N GLY A 330 -3.77 -33.86 14.65
CA GLY A 330 -2.94 -32.66 14.61
C GLY A 330 -3.48 -31.55 13.71
N PHE A 331 -4.75 -31.61 13.29
CA PHE A 331 -5.41 -30.46 12.70
C PHE A 331 -5.63 -29.37 13.76
N GLU A 332 -5.43 -28.13 13.38
CA GLU A 332 -5.46 -26.98 14.31
C GLU A 332 -6.79 -26.25 14.31
N MET A 333 -7.56 -26.38 13.20
CA MET A 333 -8.83 -25.68 13.02
C MET A 333 -9.86 -26.55 12.32
N LEU A 334 -11.11 -26.47 12.79
CA LEU A 334 -12.27 -27.00 12.11
C LEU A 334 -13.07 -25.87 11.47
N ILE A 335 -13.39 -25.97 10.19
CA ILE A 335 -14.23 -25.00 9.47
C ILE A 335 -15.59 -25.63 9.18
N LEU A 336 -16.66 -25.00 9.66
CA LEU A 336 -18.02 -25.29 9.22
C LEU A 336 -18.21 -24.69 7.82
N SER A 337 -18.13 -25.54 6.82
CA SER A 337 -18.06 -25.14 5.41
C SER A 337 -19.42 -24.75 4.84
N PHE A 338 -19.43 -24.28 3.60
CA PHE A 338 -20.67 -24.08 2.86
C PHE A 338 -21.52 -25.34 2.86
N GLY A 339 -22.84 -25.18 2.99
CA GLY A 339 -23.77 -26.30 3.09
C GLY A 339 -23.82 -26.98 4.45
N SER A 340 -23.05 -26.53 5.44
CA SER A 340 -23.10 -27.06 6.81
C SER A 340 -24.43 -26.73 7.52
N GLY A 341 -25.17 -25.75 7.05
CA GLY A 341 -26.38 -25.23 7.71
C GLY A 341 -26.09 -24.41 8.96
N PHE A 342 -24.82 -23.98 9.17
CA PHE A 342 -24.46 -23.04 10.21
C PHE A 342 -24.42 -21.63 9.61
N ASP A 343 -25.25 -20.74 10.16
CA ASP A 343 -25.34 -19.34 9.77
C ASP A 343 -24.62 -18.49 10.81
N MET A 344 -23.45 -17.94 10.45
CA MET A 344 -22.63 -17.08 11.30
C MET A 344 -23.27 -15.72 11.61
N GLU A 345 -24.16 -15.26 10.75
CA GLU A 345 -24.80 -13.96 10.87
C GLU A 345 -26.07 -14.00 11.70
N ASN A 346 -26.48 -15.21 12.10
CA ASN A 346 -27.70 -15.41 12.87
C ASN A 346 -27.49 -15.16 14.37
N GLU A 347 -27.98 -14.03 14.84
CA GLU A 347 -27.86 -13.57 16.24
C GLU A 347 -28.90 -14.18 17.20
N ARG A 348 -29.71 -15.14 16.76
CA ARG A 348 -30.68 -15.78 17.64
C ARG A 348 -29.98 -16.46 18.83
N PRO A 349 -30.59 -16.38 20.05
CA PRO A 349 -29.96 -16.96 21.25
C PRO A 349 -29.62 -18.44 21.14
N GLU A 350 -30.36 -19.21 20.39
CA GLU A 350 -30.11 -20.62 20.13
C GLU A 350 -28.84 -20.84 19.28
N THR A 351 -28.65 -20.00 18.22
CA THR A 351 -27.49 -20.07 17.35
C THR A 351 -26.22 -19.62 18.12
N LEU A 352 -26.33 -18.57 18.91
CA LEU A 352 -25.22 -18.10 19.75
C LEU A 352 -24.82 -19.15 20.79
N ARG A 353 -25.79 -19.79 21.48
CA ARG A 353 -25.51 -20.89 22.44
C ARG A 353 -24.85 -22.07 21.76
N LYS A 354 -25.28 -22.43 20.55
CA LYS A 354 -24.68 -23.51 19.76
C LYS A 354 -23.23 -23.17 19.37
N ALA A 355 -22.98 -21.96 18.88
CA ALA A 355 -21.65 -21.47 18.55
C ALA A 355 -20.72 -21.47 19.77
N GLN A 356 -21.21 -20.98 20.92
CA GLN A 356 -20.48 -20.99 22.19
C GLN A 356 -20.12 -22.41 22.64
N ALA A 357 -21.06 -23.36 22.55
CA ALA A 357 -20.82 -24.74 22.91
C ALA A 357 -19.75 -25.38 22.02
N PHE A 358 -19.84 -25.20 20.71
CA PHE A 358 -18.82 -25.68 19.78
C PHE A 358 -17.46 -25.08 20.05
N SER A 359 -17.39 -23.75 20.24
CA SER A 359 -16.15 -23.04 20.54
C SER A 359 -15.53 -23.49 21.84
N ALA A 360 -16.32 -23.67 22.91
CA ALA A 360 -15.84 -24.16 24.19
C ALA A 360 -15.28 -25.58 24.08
N TYR A 361 -15.99 -26.47 23.37
CA TYR A 361 -15.55 -27.85 23.16
C TYR A 361 -14.25 -27.89 22.33
N ALA A 362 -14.20 -27.21 21.19
CA ALA A 362 -13.01 -27.14 20.34
C ALA A 362 -11.80 -26.63 21.13
N ARG A 363 -11.97 -25.55 21.90
CA ARG A 363 -10.93 -24.98 22.76
C ARG A 363 -10.43 -25.98 23.81
N SER A 364 -11.33 -26.78 24.41
CA SER A 364 -10.93 -27.80 25.38
C SER A 364 -10.09 -28.93 24.76
N ARG A 365 -10.14 -29.07 23.43
CA ARG A 365 -9.37 -30.04 22.65
C ARG A 365 -8.12 -29.39 21.96
N GLY A 366 -7.87 -28.08 22.17
CA GLY A 366 -6.78 -27.37 21.52
C GLY A 366 -7.03 -27.10 20.03
N VAL A 367 -8.30 -27.15 19.58
CA VAL A 367 -8.72 -26.91 18.19
C VAL A 367 -9.48 -25.59 18.11
N GLU A 368 -9.22 -24.80 17.09
CA GLU A 368 -10.02 -23.62 16.75
C GLU A 368 -11.22 -24.01 15.89
N ILE A 369 -12.27 -23.19 15.89
CA ILE A 369 -13.43 -23.40 15.03
C ILE A 369 -13.78 -22.11 14.30
N GLY A 370 -14.11 -22.23 13.03
CA GLY A 370 -14.52 -21.13 12.17
C GLY A 370 -15.68 -21.51 11.26
N SER A 371 -16.23 -20.55 10.57
CA SER A 371 -17.27 -20.71 9.56
C SER A 371 -17.13 -19.62 8.49
N TYR A 372 -18.01 -19.63 7.51
CA TYR A 372 -18.09 -18.64 6.46
C TYR A 372 -19.20 -17.63 6.73
N SER A 373 -18.91 -16.37 6.44
CA SER A 373 -19.86 -15.29 6.23
C SER A 373 -19.81 -14.88 4.76
N LEU A 374 -20.93 -14.51 4.15
CA LEU A 374 -21.04 -14.11 2.74
C LEU A 374 -21.43 -12.64 2.61
#